data_d3038eb08f715f3727747361123b446b
#
_entry.id   d3038eb08f715f3727747361123b446b
#
_cell.length_a   1.000
_cell.length_b   1.000
_cell.length_c   1.000
_cell.angle_alpha   90.00
_cell.angle_beta   90.00
_cell.angle_gamma   90.00
#
_symmetry.space_group_name_H-M   'P 1'
#
loop_
_entity.id
_entity.type
_entity.pdbx_description
1 polymer ?
#
loop_
_entity_poly.entity_id
_entity_poly.type
_entity_poly.pdbx_seq_one_letter_code
_entity_poly.pdbx_strand_id
1 'polypeptide(L)'
;AFIVTNSADVFILKANNVGTDMVGIYKTCTNISMLAATLLVALNTTVQPKITQLYTQQNYEEVRRIAVKSSKLIFWLSVPVFIILIGFSKYVMWLYGNEFLKGALCLSILTVGQVINTVCGPTAQLLNATGYHKQFRNISFFGALINIVLNLFLVPTYGIEGAAFANAISMIAWNVVCTFYI
;
A
#
# COMPACT_ATOMS: atom_id res chain seq x y z
N ALA A 1 -6.99 1.05 8.89
CA ALA A 1 -5.89 0.09 8.88
C ALA A 1 -4.58 0.77 8.48
N PHE A 2 -4.48 1.36 7.30
CA PHE A 2 -3.25 1.93 6.75
C PHE A 2 -2.59 3.02 7.62
N ILE A 3 -3.35 3.95 8.19
CA ILE A 3 -2.82 4.99 9.11
C ILE A 3 -2.24 4.35 10.36
N VAL A 4 -2.88 3.31 10.87
CA VAL A 4 -2.44 2.60 12.09
C VAL A 4 -1.13 1.85 11.83
N THR A 5 -0.99 1.18 10.69
CA THR A 5 0.24 0.45 10.33
C THR A 5 1.42 1.41 10.18
N ASN A 6 1.27 2.50 9.43
CA ASN A 6 2.33 3.50 9.28
C ASN A 6 2.75 4.15 10.60
N SER A 7 1.81 4.37 11.53
CA SER A 7 2.13 4.89 12.86
C SER A 7 2.84 3.85 13.72
N ALA A 8 2.44 2.58 13.61
CA ALA A 8 3.08 1.46 14.30
C ALA A 8 4.53 1.24 13.83
N ASP A 9 4.78 1.29 12.51
CA ASP A 9 6.12 1.19 11.93
C ASP A 9 7.07 2.24 12.54
N VAL A 10 6.63 3.51 12.55
CA VAL A 10 7.42 4.62 13.10
C VAL A 10 7.66 4.44 14.60
N PHE A 11 6.66 3.96 15.34
CA PHE A 11 6.79 3.71 16.78
C PHE A 11 7.80 2.60 17.06
N ILE A 12 7.74 1.50 16.32
CA ILE A 12 8.65 0.36 16.46
C ILE A 12 10.10 0.75 16.08
N LEU A 13 10.27 1.54 15.01
CA LEU A 13 11.58 2.09 14.64
C LEU A 13 12.20 2.91 15.77
N LYS A 14 11.42 3.79 16.40
CA LYS A 14 11.88 4.59 17.54
C LYS A 14 12.17 3.73 18.78
N ALA A 15 11.35 2.73 19.06
CA ALA A 15 11.53 1.84 20.21
C ALA A 15 12.81 1.00 20.08
N ASN A 16 13.25 0.69 18.84
CA ASN A 16 14.51 0.00 18.57
C ASN A 16 15.72 0.93 18.44
N ASN A 17 15.64 2.17 18.92
CA ASN A 17 16.70 3.17 18.87
C ASN A 17 17.26 3.44 17.46
N VAL A 18 16.44 3.23 16.43
CA VAL A 18 16.78 3.69 15.08
C VAL A 18 16.80 5.21 15.09
N GLY A 19 17.92 5.80 14.70
CA GLY A 19 18.14 7.25 14.77
C GLY A 19 16.98 8.06 14.14
N THR A 20 16.67 9.20 14.72
CA THR A 20 15.58 10.08 14.27
C THR A 20 15.67 10.43 12.79
N ASP A 21 16.89 10.55 12.27
CA ASP A 21 17.17 10.85 10.86
C ASP A 21 16.70 9.70 9.95
N MET A 22 16.98 8.45 10.35
CA MET A 22 16.55 7.25 9.62
C MET A 22 15.02 7.09 9.65
N VAL A 23 14.37 7.43 10.76
CA VAL A 23 12.90 7.47 10.85
C VAL A 23 12.33 8.54 9.92
N GLY A 24 12.97 9.70 9.81
CA GLY A 24 12.62 10.74 8.87
C GLY A 24 12.74 10.27 7.41
N ILE A 25 13.83 9.59 7.07
CA ILE A 25 14.05 8.97 5.75
C ILE A 25 12.96 7.94 5.45
N TYR A 26 12.65 7.03 6.38
CA TYR A 26 11.58 6.04 6.22
C TYR A 26 10.23 6.70 5.92
N LYS A 27 9.87 7.74 6.69
CA LYS A 27 8.62 8.47 6.49
C LYS A 27 8.56 9.16 5.12
N THR A 28 9.68 9.73 4.67
CA THR A 28 9.78 10.32 3.33
C THR A 28 9.59 9.24 2.26
N CYS A 29 10.26 8.07 2.36
CA CYS A 29 10.08 6.95 1.46
C CYS A 29 8.63 6.49 1.41
N THR A 30 7.96 6.39 2.57
CA THR A 30 6.55 6.01 2.66
C THR A 30 5.66 7.03 1.94
N ASN A 31 5.87 8.33 2.17
CA ASN A 31 5.09 9.38 1.52
C ASN A 31 5.28 9.37 0.00
N ILE A 32 6.52 9.21 -0.49
CA ILE A 32 6.80 9.14 -1.92
C ILE A 32 6.16 7.89 -2.56
N SER A 33 6.29 6.73 -1.94
CA SER A 33 5.67 5.49 -2.46
C SER A 33 4.16 5.60 -2.53
N MET A 34 3.53 6.38 -1.64
CA MET A 34 2.10 6.64 -1.64
C MET A 34 1.63 7.54 -2.79
N LEU A 35 2.48 8.34 -3.39
CA LEU A 35 2.10 9.13 -4.57
C LEU A 35 1.57 8.23 -5.69
N ALA A 36 2.18 7.05 -5.86
CA ALA A 36 1.69 6.06 -6.80
C ALA A 36 0.29 5.53 -6.44
N ALA A 37 -0.02 5.40 -5.14
CA ALA A 37 -1.32 4.96 -4.67
C ALA A 37 -2.40 6.06 -4.74
N THR A 38 -2.01 7.33 -4.86
CA THR A 38 -2.97 8.45 -4.94
C THR A 38 -3.88 8.32 -6.17
N LEU A 39 -3.36 7.85 -7.30
CA LEU A 39 -4.16 7.57 -8.50
C LEU A 39 -5.21 6.49 -8.24
N LEU A 40 -4.84 5.43 -7.52
CA LEU A 40 -5.75 4.36 -7.09
C LEU A 40 -6.88 4.94 -6.22
N VAL A 41 -6.53 5.76 -5.23
CA VAL A 41 -7.51 6.38 -4.32
C VAL A 41 -8.46 7.30 -5.08
N ALA A 42 -7.95 8.17 -5.95
CA ALA A 42 -8.75 9.12 -6.71
C ALA A 42 -9.78 8.42 -7.63
N LEU A 43 -9.38 7.36 -8.33
CA LEU A 43 -10.29 6.60 -9.18
C LEU A 43 -11.28 5.77 -8.35
N ASN A 44 -10.85 5.21 -7.23
CA ASN A 44 -11.73 4.44 -6.35
C ASN A 44 -12.85 5.28 -5.75
N THR A 45 -12.61 6.53 -5.37
CA THR A 45 -13.64 7.44 -4.84
C THR A 45 -14.74 7.72 -5.88
N THR A 46 -14.38 7.76 -7.16
CA THR A 46 -15.33 7.98 -8.26
C THR A 46 -16.10 6.70 -8.64
N VAL A 47 -15.43 5.56 -8.61
CA VAL A 47 -15.99 4.27 -9.07
C VAL A 47 -16.85 3.60 -8.00
N GLN A 48 -16.52 3.78 -6.72
CA GLN A 48 -17.21 3.13 -5.60
C GLN A 48 -18.73 3.38 -5.56
N PRO A 49 -19.27 4.61 -5.71
CA PRO A 49 -20.71 4.85 -5.73
C PRO A 49 -21.40 4.11 -6.86
N LYS A 50 -20.77 4.07 -8.05
CA LYS A 50 -21.29 3.37 -9.22
C LYS A 50 -21.38 1.86 -9.00
N ILE A 51 -20.34 1.27 -8.39
CA ILE A 51 -20.33 -0.15 -8.02
C ILE A 51 -21.47 -0.45 -7.04
N THR A 52 -21.62 0.36 -5.99
CA THR A 52 -22.70 0.18 -5.00
C THR A 52 -24.09 0.23 -5.66
N GLN A 53 -24.32 1.18 -6.54
CA GLN A 53 -25.59 1.31 -7.28
C GLN A 53 -25.86 0.05 -8.13
N LEU A 54 -24.90 -0.40 -8.91
CA LEU A 54 -25.05 -1.58 -9.77
C LEU A 54 -25.21 -2.87 -8.96
N TYR A 55 -24.55 -2.97 -7.83
CA TYR A 55 -24.67 -4.12 -6.94
C TYR A 55 -26.09 -4.21 -6.34
N THR A 56 -26.69 -3.08 -5.90
CA THR A 56 -28.07 -3.05 -5.41
C THR A 56 -29.08 -3.37 -6.51
N GLN A 57 -28.75 -3.10 -7.78
CA GLN A 57 -29.54 -3.48 -8.95
C GLN A 57 -29.33 -4.92 -9.40
N GLN A 58 -28.50 -5.70 -8.68
CA GLN A 58 -28.12 -7.08 -9.02
C GLN A 58 -27.44 -7.24 -10.38
N ASN A 59 -26.87 -6.17 -10.93
CA ASN A 59 -26.14 -6.19 -12.19
C ASN A 59 -24.65 -6.52 -11.97
N TYR A 60 -24.39 -7.76 -11.60
CA TYR A 60 -23.03 -8.24 -11.23
C TYR A 60 -22.06 -8.24 -12.42
N GLU A 61 -22.55 -8.44 -13.64
CA GLU A 61 -21.69 -8.38 -14.83
C GLU A 61 -21.10 -7.00 -15.04
N GLU A 62 -21.91 -5.95 -14.90
CA GLU A 62 -21.44 -4.59 -15.08
C GLU A 62 -20.55 -4.14 -13.90
N VAL A 63 -20.82 -4.63 -12.68
CA VAL A 63 -19.92 -4.45 -11.52
C VAL A 63 -18.53 -5.01 -11.84
N ARG A 64 -18.46 -6.26 -12.31
CA ARG A 64 -17.19 -6.90 -12.70
C ARG A 64 -16.49 -6.15 -13.83
N ARG A 65 -17.24 -5.72 -14.84
CA ARG A 65 -16.70 -4.96 -15.97
C ARG A 65 -16.07 -3.65 -15.55
N ILE A 66 -16.75 -2.89 -14.69
CA ILE A 66 -16.23 -1.62 -14.15
C ILE A 66 -15.00 -1.87 -13.29
N ALA A 67 -15.02 -2.86 -12.39
CA ALA A 67 -13.90 -3.19 -11.54
C ALA A 67 -12.64 -3.52 -12.36
N VAL A 68 -12.78 -4.41 -13.36
CA VAL A 68 -11.66 -4.80 -14.24
C VAL A 68 -11.15 -3.63 -15.08
N LYS A 69 -12.05 -2.81 -15.65
CA LYS A 69 -11.64 -1.63 -16.42
C LYS A 69 -10.90 -0.62 -15.55
N SER A 70 -11.41 -0.36 -14.35
CA SER A 70 -10.77 0.56 -13.40
C SER A 70 -9.39 0.05 -12.98
N SER A 71 -9.25 -1.24 -12.65
CA SER A 71 -7.96 -1.83 -12.29
C SER A 71 -6.93 -1.69 -13.42
N LYS A 72 -7.33 -1.99 -14.65
CA LYS A 72 -6.45 -1.84 -15.82
C LYS A 72 -6.03 -0.38 -16.03
N LEU A 73 -6.98 0.56 -15.94
CA LEU A 73 -6.69 1.97 -16.11
C LEU A 73 -5.71 2.48 -15.04
N ILE A 74 -5.97 2.13 -13.77
CA ILE A 74 -5.11 2.51 -12.65
C ILE A 74 -3.70 1.94 -12.84
N PHE A 75 -3.60 0.65 -13.19
CA PHE A 75 -2.32 0.00 -13.42
C PHE A 75 -1.50 0.73 -14.49
N TRP A 76 -2.06 0.93 -15.68
CA TRP A 76 -1.35 1.57 -16.76
C TRP A 76 -0.94 3.03 -16.47
N LEU A 77 -1.79 3.78 -15.76
CA LEU A 77 -1.46 5.14 -15.32
C LEU A 77 -0.35 5.15 -14.25
N SER A 78 -0.28 4.10 -13.42
CA SER A 78 0.72 4.01 -12.35
C SER A 78 2.06 3.44 -12.82
N VAL A 79 2.11 2.70 -13.92
CA VAL A 79 3.34 2.09 -14.46
C VAL A 79 4.49 3.09 -14.63
N PRO A 80 4.32 4.26 -15.26
CA PRO A 80 5.43 5.20 -15.41
C PRO A 80 5.94 5.70 -14.05
N VAL A 81 5.05 5.90 -13.07
CA VAL A 81 5.44 6.31 -11.71
C VAL A 81 6.24 5.19 -11.04
N PHE A 82 5.82 3.93 -11.16
CA PHE A 82 6.54 2.78 -10.61
C PHE A 82 7.93 2.62 -11.22
N ILE A 83 8.06 2.80 -12.54
CA ILE A 83 9.35 2.72 -13.24
C ILE A 83 10.30 3.80 -12.67
N ILE A 84 9.82 5.01 -12.48
CA ILE A 84 10.61 6.10 -11.91
C ILE A 84 11.00 5.78 -10.46
N LEU A 85 10.06 5.39 -9.62
CA LEU A 85 10.31 5.17 -8.19
C LEU A 85 11.19 3.96 -7.91
N ILE A 86 11.15 2.91 -8.75
CA ILE A 86 11.99 1.71 -8.59
C ILE A 86 13.32 1.90 -9.31
N GLY A 87 13.27 2.27 -10.60
CA GLY A 87 14.45 2.35 -11.45
C GLY A 87 15.38 3.52 -11.10
N PHE A 88 14.80 4.63 -10.66
CA PHE A 88 15.51 5.84 -10.32
C PHE A 88 15.41 6.22 -8.84
N SER A 89 15.17 5.25 -7.96
CA SER A 89 15.00 5.46 -6.51
C SER A 89 16.12 6.31 -5.89
N LYS A 90 17.37 6.08 -6.29
CA LYS A 90 18.54 6.86 -5.83
C LYS A 90 18.44 8.34 -6.23
N TYR A 91 18.04 8.61 -7.46
CA TYR A 91 17.90 10.00 -7.95
C TYR A 91 16.71 10.70 -7.27
N VAL A 92 15.61 9.98 -7.07
CA VAL A 92 14.44 10.50 -6.35
C VAL A 92 14.81 10.86 -4.91
N MET A 93 15.53 9.99 -4.21
CA MET A 93 15.97 10.27 -2.84
C MET A 93 17.04 11.36 -2.79
N TRP A 94 17.91 11.43 -3.79
CA TRP A 94 18.92 12.50 -3.89
C TRP A 94 18.31 13.91 -3.99
N LEU A 95 17.14 14.07 -4.61
CA LEU A 95 16.40 15.35 -4.66
C LEU A 95 16.01 15.87 -3.28
N TYR A 96 15.90 15.01 -2.29
CA TYR A 96 15.62 15.38 -0.90
C TYR A 96 16.90 15.67 -0.09
N GLY A 97 18.07 15.34 -0.66
CA GLY A 97 19.37 15.55 -0.05
C GLY A 97 20.24 14.27 -0.03
N ASN A 98 21.56 14.47 0.06
CA ASN A 98 22.51 13.36 0.04
C ASN A 98 22.29 12.34 1.18
N GLU A 99 21.78 12.79 2.33
CA GLU A 99 21.50 11.94 3.48
C GLU A 99 20.37 10.95 3.22
N PHE A 100 19.43 11.31 2.34
CA PHE A 100 18.29 10.47 1.96
C PHE A 100 18.65 9.32 1.02
N LEU A 101 19.85 9.32 0.42
CA LEU A 101 20.31 8.22 -0.43
C LEU A 101 20.25 6.84 0.27
N LYS A 102 20.41 6.82 1.60
CA LYS A 102 20.27 5.61 2.42
C LYS A 102 18.88 4.98 2.34
N GLY A 103 17.87 5.76 1.97
CA GLY A 103 16.48 5.30 1.83
C GLY A 103 16.14 4.75 0.44
N ALA A 104 17.06 4.73 -0.51
CA ALA A 104 16.76 4.32 -1.89
C ALA A 104 16.22 2.88 -1.98
N LEU A 105 16.83 1.94 -1.24
CA LEU A 105 16.35 0.55 -1.19
C LEU A 105 14.99 0.46 -0.49
N CYS A 106 14.82 1.16 0.63
CA CYS A 106 13.57 1.26 1.35
C CYS A 106 12.42 1.77 0.43
N LEU A 107 12.65 2.84 -0.34
CA LEU A 107 11.70 3.36 -1.32
C LEU A 107 11.32 2.31 -2.37
N SER A 108 12.31 1.58 -2.91
CA SER A 108 12.06 0.55 -3.92
C SER A 108 11.19 -0.59 -3.35
N ILE A 109 11.47 -1.06 -2.14
CA ILE A 109 10.70 -2.13 -1.48
C ILE A 109 9.25 -1.68 -1.25
N LEU A 110 9.04 -0.49 -0.71
CA LEU A 110 7.71 0.07 -0.48
C LEU A 110 6.94 0.24 -1.81
N THR A 111 7.62 0.69 -2.86
CA THR A 111 7.01 0.85 -4.18
C THR A 111 6.59 -0.49 -4.77
N VAL A 112 7.37 -1.56 -4.61
CA VAL A 112 6.97 -2.93 -5.03
C VAL A 112 5.68 -3.35 -4.31
N GLY A 113 5.54 -3.08 -3.02
CA GLY A 113 4.28 -3.29 -2.30
C GLY A 113 3.10 -2.55 -2.95
N GLN A 114 3.30 -1.29 -3.36
CA GLN A 114 2.27 -0.50 -4.04
C GLN A 114 1.95 -1.02 -5.45
N VAL A 115 2.90 -1.59 -6.18
CA VAL A 115 2.63 -2.26 -7.47
C VAL A 115 1.60 -3.37 -7.28
N ILE A 116 1.82 -4.24 -6.29
CA ILE A 116 0.92 -5.36 -6.02
C ILE A 116 -0.46 -4.86 -5.57
N ASN A 117 -0.51 -3.85 -4.70
CA ASN A 117 -1.74 -3.20 -4.30
C ASN A 117 -2.54 -2.67 -5.51
N THR A 118 -1.85 -2.10 -6.48
CA THR A 118 -2.46 -1.55 -7.70
C THR A 118 -2.93 -2.65 -8.65
N VAL A 119 -2.18 -3.75 -8.76
CA VAL A 119 -2.56 -4.93 -9.56
C VAL A 119 -3.82 -5.59 -9.03
N CYS A 120 -3.95 -5.71 -7.70
CA CYS A 120 -5.16 -6.24 -7.06
C CYS A 120 -6.38 -5.32 -7.27
N GLY A 121 -6.16 -4.03 -7.55
CA GLY A 121 -7.21 -3.07 -7.88
C GLY A 121 -8.12 -2.70 -6.71
N PRO A 122 -9.39 -2.35 -6.97
CA PRO A 122 -10.30 -1.83 -5.96
C PRO A 122 -10.96 -2.92 -5.08
N THR A 123 -10.25 -4.01 -4.75
CA THR A 123 -10.79 -5.15 -3.99
C THR A 123 -11.38 -4.74 -2.64
N ALA A 124 -10.68 -3.87 -1.92
CA ALA A 124 -11.14 -3.33 -0.64
C ALA A 124 -12.44 -2.52 -0.77
N GLN A 125 -12.53 -1.71 -1.83
CA GLN A 125 -13.71 -0.91 -2.13
C GLN A 125 -14.87 -1.78 -2.57
N LEU A 126 -14.61 -2.83 -3.34
CA LEU A 126 -15.61 -3.84 -3.71
C LEU A 126 -16.19 -4.51 -2.47
N LEU A 127 -15.37 -5.01 -1.55
CA LEU A 127 -15.84 -5.60 -0.28
C LEU A 127 -16.72 -4.63 0.53
N ASN A 128 -16.33 -3.35 0.58
CA ASN A 128 -17.13 -2.33 1.25
C ASN A 128 -18.43 -2.04 0.51
N ALA A 129 -18.40 -1.93 -0.83
CA ALA A 129 -19.56 -1.61 -1.66
C ALA A 129 -20.60 -2.76 -1.69
N THR A 130 -20.16 -4.01 -1.49
CA THR A 130 -20.99 -5.21 -1.53
C THR A 130 -21.52 -5.65 -0.15
N GLY A 131 -21.27 -4.84 0.90
CA GLY A 131 -21.82 -5.09 2.24
C GLY A 131 -20.94 -6.01 3.12
N TYR A 132 -19.78 -6.46 2.64
CA TYR A 132 -18.84 -7.31 3.38
C TYR A 132 -17.94 -6.51 4.34
N HIS A 133 -18.51 -5.50 5.02
CA HIS A 133 -17.74 -4.61 5.94
C HIS A 133 -17.09 -5.37 7.11
N LYS A 134 -17.76 -6.41 7.63
CA LYS A 134 -17.22 -7.21 8.75
C LYS A 134 -15.98 -7.99 8.32
N GLN A 135 -16.02 -8.60 7.13
CA GLN A 135 -14.90 -9.34 6.56
C GLN A 135 -13.75 -8.40 6.28
N PHE A 136 -14.01 -7.27 5.62
CA PHE A 136 -13.00 -6.25 5.35
C PHE A 136 -12.32 -5.74 6.63
N ARG A 137 -13.10 -5.47 7.68
CA ARG A 137 -12.56 -5.08 9.00
C ARG A 137 -11.63 -6.16 9.57
N ASN A 138 -12.06 -7.42 9.56
CA ASN A 138 -11.26 -8.53 10.09
C ASN A 138 -9.97 -8.73 9.28
N ILE A 139 -10.04 -8.72 7.95
CA ILE A 139 -8.86 -8.81 7.08
C ILE A 139 -7.90 -7.65 7.36
N SER A 140 -8.42 -6.42 7.50
CA SER A 140 -7.62 -5.25 7.83
C SER A 140 -6.95 -5.35 9.19
N PHE A 141 -7.63 -5.93 10.18
CA PHE A 141 -7.07 -6.17 11.51
C PHE A 141 -5.94 -7.21 11.47
N PHE A 142 -6.15 -8.34 10.78
CA PHE A 142 -5.10 -9.36 10.60
C PHE A 142 -3.92 -8.82 9.80
N GLY A 143 -4.16 -8.02 8.76
CA GLY A 143 -3.09 -7.36 8.02
C GLY A 143 -2.24 -6.44 8.89
N ALA A 144 -2.88 -5.66 9.78
CA ALA A 144 -2.17 -4.82 10.73
C ALA A 144 -1.39 -5.66 11.77
N LEU A 145 -1.95 -6.77 12.24
CA LEU A 145 -1.28 -7.68 13.16
C LEU A 145 -0.02 -8.30 12.52
N ILE A 146 -0.14 -8.78 11.28
CA ILE A 146 1.00 -9.31 10.50
C ILE A 146 2.09 -8.23 10.36
N ASN A 147 1.70 -7.00 10.02
CA ASN A 147 2.64 -5.89 9.91
C ASN A 147 3.40 -5.66 11.23
N ILE A 148 2.70 -5.57 12.36
CA ILE A 148 3.32 -5.35 13.68
C ILE A 148 4.27 -6.51 14.03
N VAL A 149 3.84 -7.75 13.84
CA VAL A 149 4.67 -8.93 14.13
C VAL A 149 5.93 -8.93 13.27
N LEU A 150 5.81 -8.71 11.96
CA LEU A 150 6.96 -8.63 11.06
C LEU A 150 7.91 -7.49 11.42
N ASN A 151 7.38 -6.32 11.80
CA ASN A 151 8.21 -5.21 12.25
C ASN A 151 9.02 -5.56 13.50
N LEU A 152 8.44 -6.24 14.48
CA LEU A 152 9.14 -6.64 15.69
C LEU A 152 10.32 -7.58 15.42
N PHE A 153 10.26 -8.39 14.36
CA PHE A 153 11.34 -9.28 13.95
C PHE A 153 12.33 -8.65 12.98
N LEU A 154 11.85 -7.86 12.01
CA LEU A 154 12.70 -7.36 10.93
C LEU A 154 13.36 -6.02 11.26
N VAL A 155 12.71 -5.14 12.03
CA VAL A 155 13.30 -3.84 12.37
C VAL A 155 14.58 -3.94 13.19
N PRO A 156 14.70 -4.83 14.20
CA PRO A 156 15.93 -4.94 14.97
C PRO A 156 17.16 -5.36 14.13
N THR A 157 16.93 -6.11 13.04
CA THR A 157 18.01 -6.63 12.17
C THR A 157 18.30 -5.76 10.97
N TYR A 158 17.25 -5.19 10.35
CA TYR A 158 17.33 -4.48 9.06
C TYR A 158 16.94 -3.00 9.14
N GLY A 159 16.59 -2.47 10.31
CA GLY A 159 16.24 -1.07 10.49
C GLY A 159 15.07 -0.64 9.60
N ILE A 160 15.23 0.46 8.86
CA ILE A 160 14.19 1.01 7.97
C ILE A 160 13.84 0.07 6.81
N GLU A 161 14.77 -0.73 6.34
CA GLU A 161 14.54 -1.72 5.29
C GLU A 161 13.66 -2.85 5.82
N GLY A 162 13.87 -3.26 7.09
CA GLY A 162 13.02 -4.22 7.78
C GLY A 162 11.58 -3.75 7.88
N ALA A 163 11.37 -2.47 8.22
CA ALA A 163 10.04 -1.86 8.25
C ALA A 163 9.40 -1.83 6.85
N ALA A 164 10.19 -1.54 5.81
CA ALA A 164 9.71 -1.55 4.43
C ALA A 164 9.28 -2.95 3.97
N PHE A 165 10.03 -3.99 4.31
CA PHE A 165 9.66 -5.38 4.04
C PHE A 165 8.39 -5.79 4.79
N ALA A 166 8.29 -5.46 6.09
CA ALA A 166 7.10 -5.74 6.88
C ALA A 166 5.85 -5.10 6.29
N ASN A 167 5.97 -3.84 5.84
CA ASN A 167 4.89 -3.11 5.20
C ASN A 167 4.49 -3.74 3.85
N ALA A 168 5.45 -4.05 2.98
CA ALA A 168 5.19 -4.67 1.68
C ALA A 168 4.54 -6.05 1.82
N ILE A 169 5.08 -6.93 2.68
CA ILE A 169 4.54 -8.29 2.90
C ILE A 169 3.13 -8.24 3.48
N SER A 170 2.88 -7.42 4.48
CA SER A 170 1.54 -7.28 5.08
C SER A 170 0.52 -6.73 4.09
N MET A 171 0.93 -5.80 3.23
CA MET A 171 0.10 -5.25 2.16
C MET A 171 -0.24 -6.32 1.11
N ILE A 172 0.74 -7.14 0.72
CA ILE A 172 0.52 -8.27 -0.19
C ILE A 172 -0.46 -9.26 0.42
N ALA A 173 -0.21 -9.70 1.66
CA ALA A 173 -1.07 -10.66 2.35
C ALA A 173 -2.51 -10.15 2.45
N TRP A 174 -2.69 -8.89 2.84
CA TRP A 174 -3.99 -8.26 2.92
C TRP A 174 -4.73 -8.21 1.58
N ASN A 175 -4.05 -7.80 0.50
CA ASN A 175 -4.63 -7.73 -0.84
C ASN A 175 -5.00 -9.10 -1.39
N VAL A 176 -4.13 -10.09 -1.20
CA VAL A 176 -4.39 -11.49 -1.61
C VAL A 176 -5.63 -12.01 -0.93
N VAL A 177 -5.75 -11.85 0.41
CA VAL A 177 -6.95 -12.29 1.14
C VAL A 177 -8.20 -11.56 0.66
N CYS A 178 -8.14 -10.24 0.44
CA CYS A 178 -9.27 -9.47 -0.11
C CYS A 178 -9.72 -10.01 -1.48
N THR A 179 -8.77 -10.40 -2.33
CA THR A 179 -9.06 -10.92 -3.68
C THR A 179 -9.76 -12.29 -3.63
N PHE A 180 -9.45 -13.13 -2.64
CA PHE A 180 -10.12 -14.42 -2.47
C PHE A 180 -11.58 -14.32 -1.97
N TYR A 181 -11.96 -13.19 -1.39
CA TYR A 181 -13.33 -12.97 -0.90
C TYR A 181 -14.28 -12.34 -1.93
N ILE A 182 -13.79 -11.97 -3.11
CA ILE A 182 -14.56 -11.34 -4.19
C ILE A 182 -14.81 -12.33 -5.33
#